data_741b8bc7ead76a8d42de3d0916a91ef4
#
_entry.id   741b8bc7ead76a8d42de3d0916a91ef4
#
_cell.length_a   1.000
_cell.length_b   1.000
_cell.length_c   1.000
_cell.angle_alpha   90.00
_cell.angle_beta   90.00
_cell.angle_gamma   90.00
#
_symmetry.space_group_name_H-M   'P 1'
#
loop_
_entity.id
_entity.type
_entity.pdbx_description
1 polymer ?
#
loop_
_entity_poly.entity_id
_entity_poly.type
_entity_poly.pdbx_seq_one_letter_code
_entity_poly.pdbx_strand_id
1 'polypeptide(L)'
;MIKLFDILQEITGKRKAIFLACPAGTGTTYKLKQLLPVETYQVINVDDTYEELLKSSGLGTNLKDFGPEELSQAAKLMGRAQGATKEKYAKALEGLNNVIIDGTGAASKPLLKKKAELEALGYDTMMLMLYVSPMTSLKRNAERDRSLLPQIVLRTWRDTNKNIDVYRQEFGDRFILINNDPEDANKTFDPAEVKKLYFDTTKFTSKPKTPEEQAKGKADAEQLNQDIISLVKQIPQTDTLDSAKSKIAMLAEAQQQYKVYCDMDGVIVDFERGYNDLTGKQAPGVDSTYNKEDFWGAITKAGSKFWADLNWMSDGQQLWDYIKQYNPKLLTAPSREHSSVVGKKEWINKNIPKTPVIFRQAKDKKDLAEPNAILIDDRKDNIQQWIDAGGIGIRHTSTESTIKQLQKLGL
;
A
#
# COMPACT_ATOMS: atom_id res chain seq x y z
N MET A 1 -16.25 6.49 -17.14
CA MET A 1 -16.16 6.53 -15.65
C MET A 1 -14.85 5.85 -15.31
N ILE A 2 -13.79 6.63 -15.05
CA ILE A 2 -12.48 6.11 -14.64
C ILE A 2 -12.70 5.44 -13.29
N LYS A 3 -12.43 4.14 -13.18
CA LYS A 3 -12.54 3.45 -11.91
C LYS A 3 -11.46 4.02 -10.99
N LEU A 4 -11.79 4.23 -9.72
CA LEU A 4 -10.82 4.61 -8.67
C LEU A 4 -9.57 3.71 -8.69
N PHE A 5 -9.74 2.49 -9.18
CA PHE A 5 -8.72 1.49 -9.45
C PHE A 5 -7.63 2.00 -10.41
N ASP A 6 -8.01 2.64 -11.53
CA ASP A 6 -7.04 3.11 -12.52
C ASP A 6 -6.19 4.25 -11.95
N ILE A 7 -6.81 5.13 -11.12
CA ILE A 7 -6.12 6.21 -10.41
C ILE A 7 -5.14 5.66 -9.37
N LEU A 8 -5.51 4.61 -8.64
CA LEU A 8 -4.66 4.03 -7.59
C LEU A 8 -3.52 3.17 -8.15
N GLN A 9 -3.63 2.62 -9.36
CA GLN A 9 -2.53 1.92 -10.04
C GLN A 9 -1.55 2.87 -10.74
N GLU A 10 -2.01 4.03 -11.21
CA GLU A 10 -1.15 5.03 -11.86
C GLU A 10 -0.31 5.84 -10.87
N ILE A 11 -0.61 5.76 -9.57
CA ILE A 11 0.00 6.60 -8.55
C ILE A 11 1.06 5.85 -7.77
N THR A 12 2.23 5.98 -8.27
CA THR A 12 3.55 6.10 -7.66
C THR A 12 3.89 5.29 -6.42
N GLY A 13 4.72 4.36 -6.57
CA GLY A 13 6.03 4.12 -5.98
C GLY A 13 6.14 3.87 -4.49
N LYS A 14 5.38 4.44 -3.62
CA LYS A 14 5.36 4.12 -2.19
C LYS A 14 4.34 3.03 -1.92
N ARG A 15 4.81 1.95 -1.29
CA ARG A 15 3.92 0.90 -0.79
C ARG A 15 2.92 1.49 0.18
N LYS A 16 1.69 1.00 0.11
CA LYS A 16 0.60 1.52 0.91
C LYS A 16 0.27 0.58 2.05
N ALA A 17 0.08 1.14 3.23
CA ALA A 17 -0.43 0.44 4.37
C ALA A 17 -1.70 1.13 4.88
N ILE A 18 -2.84 0.47 4.70
CA ILE A 18 -4.14 0.98 5.12
C ILE A 18 -4.51 0.32 6.44
N PHE A 19 -4.64 1.13 7.47
CA PHE A 19 -5.14 0.69 8.76
C PHE A 19 -6.67 0.83 8.78
N LEU A 20 -7.34 -0.23 9.19
CA LEU A 20 -8.77 -0.20 9.43
C LEU A 20 -9.05 -0.10 10.93
N ALA A 21 -10.01 0.73 11.27
CA ALA A 21 -10.57 0.82 12.61
C ALA A 21 -12.08 0.61 12.52
N CYS A 22 -12.48 -0.65 12.60
CA CYS A 22 -13.83 -1.09 12.30
C CYS A 22 -14.36 -2.01 13.42
N PRO A 23 -15.11 -1.49 14.40
CA PRO A 23 -15.79 -2.32 15.37
C PRO A 23 -16.74 -3.34 14.72
N ALA A 24 -17.14 -4.35 15.45
CA ALA A 24 -18.11 -5.34 14.97
C ALA A 24 -19.41 -4.67 14.47
N GLY A 25 -19.93 -5.14 13.36
CA GLY A 25 -21.19 -4.62 12.78
C GLY A 25 -21.07 -3.35 11.94
N THR A 26 -19.86 -2.81 11.72
CA THR A 26 -19.67 -1.60 10.89
C THR A 26 -19.81 -1.82 9.40
N GLY A 27 -19.85 -3.08 8.91
CA GLY A 27 -20.01 -3.40 7.49
C GLY A 27 -18.72 -3.22 6.66
N THR A 28 -17.59 -3.48 7.27
CA THR A 28 -16.24 -3.25 6.73
C THR A 28 -16.04 -3.86 5.35
N THR A 29 -16.29 -5.15 5.18
CA THR A 29 -16.06 -5.87 3.92
C THR A 29 -16.78 -5.26 2.73
N TYR A 30 -18.03 -4.84 2.93
CA TYR A 30 -18.82 -4.23 1.86
C TYR A 30 -18.31 -2.83 1.50
N LYS A 31 -18.01 -2.00 2.51
CA LYS A 31 -17.50 -0.63 2.29
C LYS A 31 -16.11 -0.61 1.70
N LEU A 32 -15.23 -1.51 2.13
CA LEU A 32 -13.87 -1.59 1.58
C LEU A 32 -13.89 -1.85 0.07
N LYS A 33 -14.72 -2.79 -0.40
CA LYS A 33 -14.85 -3.09 -1.83
C LYS A 33 -15.38 -1.92 -2.66
N GLN A 34 -16.10 -0.98 -2.03
CA GLN A 34 -16.56 0.24 -2.69
C GLN A 34 -15.48 1.33 -2.77
N LEU A 35 -14.51 1.30 -1.87
CA LEU A 35 -13.51 2.33 -1.67
C LEU A 35 -12.15 1.95 -2.26
N LEU A 36 -11.77 0.69 -2.16
CA LEU A 36 -10.43 0.21 -2.43
C LEU A 36 -10.45 -1.02 -3.36
N PRO A 37 -9.45 -1.16 -4.24
CA PRO A 37 -9.20 -2.40 -4.97
C PRO A 37 -8.55 -3.43 -4.04
N VAL A 38 -9.36 -4.00 -3.14
CA VAL A 38 -8.89 -4.88 -2.04
C VAL A 38 -8.02 -6.03 -2.55
N GLU A 39 -8.26 -6.50 -3.79
CA GLU A 39 -7.53 -7.56 -4.46
C GLU A 39 -6.04 -7.22 -4.73
N THR A 40 -5.69 -5.95 -4.73
CA THR A 40 -4.29 -5.50 -4.91
C THR A 40 -3.52 -5.37 -3.60
N TYR A 41 -4.16 -5.69 -2.48
CA TYR A 41 -3.59 -5.62 -1.14
C TYR A 41 -3.51 -6.99 -0.49
N GLN A 42 -2.48 -7.20 0.31
CA GLN A 42 -2.46 -8.31 1.27
C GLN A 42 -3.25 -7.91 2.52
N VAL A 43 -4.42 -8.52 2.70
CA VAL A 43 -5.24 -8.27 3.88
C VAL A 43 -4.69 -9.07 5.06
N ILE A 44 -4.33 -8.37 6.12
CA ILE A 44 -3.79 -8.90 7.38
C ILE A 44 -4.90 -8.82 8.42
N ASN A 45 -5.63 -9.92 8.60
CA ASN A 45 -6.75 -10.05 9.51
C ASN A 45 -6.62 -11.35 10.32
N VAL A 46 -6.66 -11.21 11.64
CA VAL A 46 -6.63 -12.37 12.56
C VAL A 46 -7.96 -13.12 12.54
N ASP A 47 -9.06 -12.41 12.41
CA ASP A 47 -10.42 -13.01 12.47
C ASP A 47 -10.67 -13.98 11.32
N ASP A 48 -10.23 -13.65 10.10
CA ASP A 48 -10.36 -14.53 8.93
C ASP A 48 -9.57 -15.82 9.14
N THR A 49 -8.31 -15.70 9.58
CA THR A 49 -7.46 -16.85 9.89
C THR A 49 -8.03 -17.70 11.03
N TYR A 50 -8.62 -17.06 12.03
CA TYR A 50 -9.26 -17.75 13.13
C TYR A 50 -10.50 -18.51 12.69
N GLU A 51 -11.34 -17.92 11.86
CA GLU A 51 -12.53 -18.57 11.33
C GLU A 51 -12.19 -19.80 10.47
N GLU A 52 -11.16 -19.69 9.63
CA GLU A 52 -10.64 -20.82 8.85
C GLU A 52 -10.18 -21.97 9.77
N LEU A 53 -9.48 -21.66 10.85
CA LEU A 53 -9.02 -22.65 11.84
C LEU A 53 -10.18 -23.28 12.59
N LEU A 54 -11.22 -22.52 12.97
CA LEU A 54 -12.42 -23.07 13.61
C LEU A 54 -13.13 -24.05 12.67
N LYS A 55 -13.36 -23.67 11.42
CA LYS A 55 -13.98 -24.53 10.40
C LYS A 55 -13.17 -25.82 10.17
N SER A 56 -11.86 -25.71 10.03
CA SER A 56 -10.98 -26.85 9.77
C SER A 56 -10.85 -27.81 10.95
N SER A 57 -11.09 -27.32 12.18
CA SER A 57 -11.07 -28.14 13.39
C SER A 57 -12.38 -28.88 13.68
N GLY A 58 -13.41 -28.66 12.86
CA GLY A 58 -14.74 -29.20 13.06
C GLY A 58 -15.56 -28.47 14.14
N LEU A 59 -15.02 -27.42 14.73
CA LEU A 59 -15.76 -26.52 15.62
C LEU A 59 -16.65 -25.58 14.80
N GLY A 60 -17.84 -25.31 15.29
CA GLY A 60 -18.66 -24.26 14.73
C GLY A 60 -18.01 -22.88 14.84
N THR A 61 -18.51 -21.91 14.14
CA THR A 61 -17.99 -20.53 14.20
C THR A 61 -18.70 -19.66 15.26
N ASN A 62 -19.80 -20.13 15.80
CA ASN A 62 -20.61 -19.38 16.76
C ASN A 62 -20.20 -19.72 18.21
N LEU A 63 -19.33 -18.93 18.80
CA LEU A 63 -18.79 -19.13 20.14
C LEU A 63 -19.85 -19.12 21.27
N LYS A 64 -21.07 -18.66 20.99
CA LYS A 64 -22.15 -18.68 21.96
C LYS A 64 -22.64 -20.09 22.30
N ASP A 65 -22.49 -21.00 21.34
CA ASP A 65 -22.99 -22.36 21.43
C ASP A 65 -21.93 -23.30 22.02
N PHE A 66 -20.72 -22.80 22.34
CA PHE A 66 -19.59 -23.59 22.80
C PHE A 66 -19.67 -23.92 24.29
N GLY A 67 -19.45 -25.21 24.59
CA GLY A 67 -19.18 -25.67 25.95
C GLY A 67 -17.76 -25.29 26.43
N PRO A 68 -17.44 -25.56 27.72
CA PRO A 68 -16.15 -25.21 28.30
C PRO A 68 -14.93 -25.81 27.58
N GLU A 69 -15.03 -27.03 27.08
CA GLU A 69 -13.97 -27.70 26.33
C GLU A 69 -13.76 -27.07 24.97
N GLU A 70 -14.84 -26.77 24.23
CA GLU A 70 -14.82 -26.11 22.93
C GLU A 70 -14.26 -24.68 23.04
N LEU A 71 -14.62 -23.95 24.10
CA LEU A 71 -14.05 -22.64 24.39
C LEU A 71 -12.54 -22.71 24.66
N SER A 72 -12.08 -23.76 25.36
CA SER A 72 -10.63 -23.97 25.58
C SER A 72 -9.90 -24.27 24.26
N GLN A 73 -10.48 -25.09 23.40
CA GLN A 73 -9.94 -25.39 22.05
C GLN A 73 -9.94 -24.12 21.18
N ALA A 74 -11.02 -23.38 21.17
CA ALA A 74 -11.15 -22.12 20.44
C ALA A 74 -10.09 -21.09 20.87
N ALA A 75 -9.78 -21.00 22.17
CA ALA A 75 -8.72 -20.14 22.68
C ALA A 75 -7.32 -20.55 22.16
N LYS A 76 -7.04 -21.85 22.07
CA LYS A 76 -5.78 -22.35 21.48
C LYS A 76 -5.70 -22.04 19.99
N LEU A 77 -6.82 -22.19 19.26
CA LEU A 77 -6.88 -21.84 17.84
C LEU A 77 -6.70 -20.34 17.60
N MET A 78 -7.20 -19.49 18.49
CA MET A 78 -6.94 -18.03 18.43
C MET A 78 -5.44 -17.72 18.55
N GLY A 79 -4.72 -18.39 19.46
CA GLY A 79 -3.26 -18.26 19.55
C GLY A 79 -2.54 -18.67 18.27
N ARG A 80 -2.98 -19.77 17.63
CA ARG A 80 -2.47 -20.21 16.33
C ARG A 80 -2.79 -19.21 15.21
N ALA A 81 -3.99 -18.67 15.18
CA ALA A 81 -4.40 -17.64 14.21
C ALA A 81 -3.52 -16.38 14.32
N GLN A 82 -3.22 -15.94 15.55
CA GLN A 82 -2.31 -14.81 15.76
C GLN A 82 -0.90 -15.09 15.23
N GLY A 83 -0.36 -16.32 15.45
CA GLY A 83 0.93 -16.74 14.92
C GLY A 83 0.95 -16.72 13.39
N ALA A 84 -0.01 -17.40 12.76
CA ALA A 84 -0.13 -17.47 11.30
C ALA A 84 -0.32 -16.08 10.66
N THR A 85 -1.09 -15.19 11.30
CA THR A 85 -1.27 -13.81 10.84
C THR A 85 0.03 -13.01 10.91
N LYS A 86 0.86 -13.21 11.95
CA LYS A 86 2.20 -12.58 12.02
C LYS A 86 3.12 -13.06 10.89
N GLU A 87 3.11 -14.35 10.59
CA GLU A 87 3.88 -14.90 9.46
C GLU A 87 3.39 -14.35 8.12
N LYS A 88 2.07 -14.27 7.92
CA LYS A 88 1.47 -13.66 6.72
C LYS A 88 1.90 -12.21 6.56
N TYR A 89 1.90 -11.46 7.67
CA TYR A 89 2.35 -10.06 7.68
C TYR A 89 3.84 -9.95 7.32
N ALA A 90 4.70 -10.76 7.94
CA ALA A 90 6.13 -10.75 7.63
C ALA A 90 6.39 -11.06 6.14
N LYS A 91 5.76 -12.10 5.59
CA LYS A 91 5.86 -12.44 4.16
C LYS A 91 5.35 -11.31 3.25
N ALA A 92 4.28 -10.62 3.64
CA ALA A 92 3.77 -9.48 2.87
C ALA A 92 4.79 -8.34 2.82
N LEU A 93 5.51 -8.07 3.91
CA LEU A 93 6.55 -7.05 3.96
C LEU A 93 7.81 -7.47 3.18
N GLU A 94 8.23 -8.73 3.29
CA GLU A 94 9.34 -9.29 2.50
C GLU A 94 9.06 -9.21 0.99
N GLY A 95 7.82 -9.52 0.58
CA GLY A 95 7.34 -9.42 -0.81
C GLY A 95 7.06 -7.98 -1.25
N LEU A 96 7.29 -6.99 -0.37
CA LEU A 96 7.08 -5.57 -0.66
C LEU A 96 5.64 -5.23 -1.10
N ASN A 97 4.65 -5.97 -0.61
CA ASN A 97 3.25 -5.82 -0.99
C ASN A 97 2.58 -4.62 -0.30
N ASN A 98 1.57 -4.06 -0.96
CA ASN A 98 0.62 -3.19 -0.28
C ASN A 98 -0.18 -4.01 0.75
N VAL A 99 -0.44 -3.44 1.91
CA VAL A 99 -1.10 -4.16 3.01
C VAL A 99 -2.34 -3.42 3.51
N ILE A 100 -3.38 -4.17 3.83
CA ILE A 100 -4.49 -3.70 4.66
C ILE A 100 -4.36 -4.38 6.02
N ILE A 101 -4.22 -3.58 7.07
CA ILE A 101 -4.18 -4.06 8.46
C ILE A 101 -5.58 -3.91 9.02
N ASP A 102 -6.32 -5.01 8.98
CA ASP A 102 -7.71 -5.03 9.45
C ASP A 102 -7.76 -5.29 10.96
N GLY A 103 -8.45 -4.41 11.64
CA GLY A 103 -8.63 -4.48 13.08
C GLY A 103 -9.71 -3.54 13.59
N THR A 104 -10.02 -3.68 14.86
CA THR A 104 -11.07 -2.87 15.50
C THR A 104 -10.65 -1.43 15.78
N GLY A 105 -9.34 -1.16 15.84
CA GLY A 105 -8.85 0.16 16.26
C GLY A 105 -9.06 0.48 17.75
N ALA A 106 -9.44 -0.50 18.57
CA ALA A 106 -9.70 -0.28 19.99
C ALA A 106 -8.42 0.00 20.81
N ALA A 107 -7.27 -0.49 20.34
CA ALA A 107 -5.97 -0.28 20.98
C ALA A 107 -5.07 0.62 20.12
N SER A 108 -5.02 1.91 20.44
CA SER A 108 -4.26 2.89 19.65
C SER A 108 -2.74 2.67 19.73
N LYS A 109 -2.17 2.43 20.91
CA LYS A 109 -0.72 2.30 21.10
C LYS A 109 -0.05 1.26 20.19
N PRO A 110 -0.47 -0.03 20.15
CA PRO A 110 0.13 -1.02 19.26
C PRO A 110 -0.13 -0.72 17.78
N LEU A 111 -1.25 -0.09 17.43
CA LEU A 111 -1.54 0.33 16.06
C LEU A 111 -0.57 1.42 15.61
N LEU A 112 -0.38 2.47 16.41
CA LEU A 112 0.54 3.57 16.09
C LEU A 112 2.01 3.12 16.07
N LYS A 113 2.39 2.17 16.93
CA LYS A 113 3.72 1.53 16.84
C LYS A 113 3.91 0.86 15.48
N LYS A 114 2.93 0.10 15.03
CA LYS A 114 2.97 -0.57 13.71
C LYS A 114 2.98 0.46 12.56
N LYS A 115 2.25 1.56 12.69
CA LYS A 115 2.31 2.69 11.74
C LYS A 115 3.75 3.20 11.61
N ALA A 116 4.39 3.54 12.72
CA ALA A 116 5.76 4.04 12.72
C ALA A 116 6.77 3.04 12.13
N GLU A 117 6.62 1.74 12.42
CA GLU A 117 7.43 0.67 11.83
C GLU A 117 7.28 0.61 10.30
N LEU A 118 6.06 0.72 9.79
CA LEU A 118 5.79 0.70 8.35
C LEU A 118 6.32 1.97 7.66
N GLU A 119 6.15 3.13 8.26
CA GLU A 119 6.69 4.39 7.74
C GLU A 119 8.23 4.37 7.68
N ALA A 120 8.87 3.78 8.69
CA ALA A 120 10.32 3.56 8.67
C ALA A 120 10.78 2.60 7.57
N LEU A 121 9.91 1.69 7.12
CA LEU A 121 10.13 0.81 5.96
C LEU A 121 9.75 1.48 4.61
N GLY A 122 9.36 2.76 4.62
CA GLY A 122 9.01 3.51 3.43
C GLY A 122 7.56 3.34 2.97
N TYR A 123 6.69 2.74 3.79
CA TYR A 123 5.26 2.68 3.49
C TYR A 123 4.59 4.04 3.67
N ASP A 124 3.65 4.32 2.80
CA ASP A 124 2.71 5.39 2.95
C ASP A 124 1.49 4.88 3.72
N THR A 125 1.22 5.48 4.88
CA THR A 125 0.19 4.99 5.80
C THR A 125 -1.06 5.84 5.76
N MET A 126 -2.24 5.21 5.80
CA MET A 126 -3.52 5.88 5.98
C MET A 126 -4.42 5.09 6.93
N MET A 127 -5.39 5.78 7.52
CA MET A 127 -6.42 5.18 8.37
C MET A 127 -7.79 5.36 7.74
N LEU A 128 -8.51 4.26 7.61
CA LEU A 128 -9.93 4.25 7.28
C LEU A 128 -10.71 3.73 8.48
N MET A 129 -11.52 4.57 9.05
CA MET A 129 -12.40 4.24 10.17
C MET A 129 -13.86 4.26 9.73
N LEU A 130 -14.59 3.19 10.06
CA LEU A 130 -16.03 3.14 9.86
C LEU A 130 -16.74 3.34 11.19
N TYR A 131 -17.62 4.32 11.21
CA TYR A 131 -18.53 4.59 12.31
C TYR A 131 -19.92 4.01 12.00
N VAL A 132 -20.56 3.44 12.99
CA VAL A 132 -21.99 3.20 13.08
C VAL A 132 -22.43 3.44 14.52
N SER A 133 -23.72 3.73 14.74
CA SER A 133 -24.27 3.84 16.09
C SER A 133 -24.13 2.53 16.88
N PRO A 134 -24.12 2.57 18.22
CA PRO A 134 -24.05 1.36 19.04
C PRO A 134 -25.18 0.37 18.73
N MET A 135 -26.38 0.87 18.45
CA MET A 135 -27.56 0.05 18.13
C MET A 135 -27.39 -0.66 16.79
N THR A 136 -26.93 0.06 15.75
CA THR A 136 -26.62 -0.55 14.45
C THR A 136 -25.54 -1.62 14.58
N SER A 137 -24.50 -1.36 15.38
CA SER A 137 -23.43 -2.31 15.66
C SER A 137 -23.99 -3.60 16.30
N LEU A 138 -24.83 -3.47 17.32
CA LEU A 138 -25.47 -4.60 18.00
C LEU A 138 -26.41 -5.38 17.07
N LYS A 139 -27.28 -4.68 16.32
CA LYS A 139 -28.23 -5.31 15.39
C LYS A 139 -27.51 -6.11 14.33
N ARG A 140 -26.56 -5.49 13.62
CA ARG A 140 -25.80 -6.17 12.58
C ARG A 140 -24.93 -7.31 13.11
N ASN A 141 -24.42 -7.19 14.37
CA ASN A 141 -23.70 -8.28 15.00
C ASN A 141 -24.62 -9.47 15.30
N ALA A 142 -25.86 -9.21 15.71
CA ALA A 142 -26.83 -10.27 15.99
C ALA A 142 -27.27 -11.05 14.74
N GLU A 143 -27.27 -10.39 13.58
CA GLU A 143 -27.64 -10.96 12.27
C GLU A 143 -26.50 -11.78 11.62
N ARG A 144 -25.29 -11.80 12.21
CA ARG A 144 -24.15 -12.54 11.68
C ARG A 144 -24.19 -14.00 12.11
N ASP A 145 -23.74 -14.90 11.23
CA ASP A 145 -23.53 -16.32 11.55
C ASP A 145 -22.56 -16.49 12.74
N ARG A 146 -21.52 -15.66 12.77
CA ARG A 146 -20.60 -15.54 13.90
C ARG A 146 -20.89 -14.25 14.64
N SER A 147 -21.68 -14.31 15.68
CA SER A 147 -22.00 -13.16 16.51
C SER A 147 -21.17 -13.14 17.81
N LEU A 148 -20.76 -11.93 18.20
CA LEU A 148 -20.08 -11.68 19.47
C LEU A 148 -21.11 -11.37 20.56
N LEU A 149 -20.69 -11.56 21.83
CA LEU A 149 -21.51 -11.12 22.95
C LEU A 149 -21.73 -9.59 22.90
N PRO A 150 -22.93 -9.07 23.10
CA PRO A 150 -23.25 -7.65 23.02
C PRO A 150 -22.30 -6.76 23.84
N GLN A 151 -21.88 -7.21 25.02
CA GLN A 151 -20.93 -6.49 25.88
C GLN A 151 -19.55 -6.35 25.24
N ILE A 152 -19.09 -7.33 24.44
CA ILE A 152 -17.81 -7.26 23.69
C ILE A 152 -17.98 -6.25 22.57
N VAL A 153 -19.09 -6.27 21.85
CA VAL A 153 -19.40 -5.32 20.78
C VAL A 153 -19.37 -3.89 21.31
N LEU A 154 -20.09 -3.62 22.40
CA LEU A 154 -20.19 -2.28 22.99
C LEU A 154 -18.84 -1.78 23.57
N ARG A 155 -18.06 -2.65 24.21
CA ARG A 155 -16.72 -2.28 24.69
C ARG A 155 -15.79 -1.94 23.54
N THR A 156 -15.77 -2.79 22.53
CA THR A 156 -14.93 -2.55 21.33
C THR A 156 -15.39 -1.28 20.62
N TRP A 157 -16.69 -1.06 20.48
CA TRP A 157 -17.25 0.15 19.91
C TRP A 157 -16.78 1.40 20.67
N ARG A 158 -16.93 1.41 22.00
CA ARG A 158 -16.45 2.50 22.87
C ARG A 158 -14.96 2.75 22.72
N ASP A 159 -14.16 1.69 22.85
CA ASP A 159 -12.69 1.80 22.88
C ASP A 159 -12.15 2.27 21.52
N THR A 160 -12.78 1.87 20.42
CA THR A 160 -12.46 2.37 19.09
C THR A 160 -12.82 3.86 18.94
N ASN A 161 -14.03 4.24 19.32
CA ASN A 161 -14.49 5.62 19.14
C ASN A 161 -13.78 6.63 20.07
N LYS A 162 -13.30 6.20 21.23
CA LYS A 162 -12.43 7.02 22.11
C LYS A 162 -11.10 7.41 21.43
N ASN A 163 -10.65 6.66 20.43
CA ASN A 163 -9.39 6.89 19.75
C ASN A 163 -9.52 7.79 18.49
N ILE A 164 -10.71 8.26 18.14
CA ILE A 164 -10.93 9.07 16.91
C ILE A 164 -9.99 10.26 16.85
N ASP A 165 -9.92 11.06 17.92
CA ASP A 165 -9.08 12.26 17.92
C ASP A 165 -7.58 11.92 17.88
N VAL A 166 -7.16 10.84 18.53
CA VAL A 166 -5.79 10.33 18.45
C VAL A 166 -5.46 9.94 17.00
N TYR A 167 -6.33 9.19 16.34
CA TYR A 167 -6.11 8.79 14.95
C TYR A 167 -6.14 9.98 13.98
N ARG A 168 -7.05 10.94 14.20
CA ARG A 168 -7.08 12.17 13.41
C ARG A 168 -5.79 12.97 13.54
N GLN A 169 -5.25 13.10 14.74
CA GLN A 169 -3.97 13.77 14.97
C GLN A 169 -2.81 13.04 14.31
N GLU A 170 -2.73 11.71 14.45
CA GLU A 170 -1.61 10.90 14.01
C GLU A 170 -1.56 10.63 12.50
N PHE A 171 -2.71 10.59 11.84
CA PHE A 171 -2.80 10.36 10.40
C PHE A 171 -3.08 11.66 9.61
N GLY A 172 -3.48 12.74 10.27
CA GLY A 172 -3.75 14.04 9.63
C GLY A 172 -4.75 13.91 8.48
N ASP A 173 -4.39 14.45 7.32
CA ASP A 173 -5.23 14.40 6.10
C ASP A 173 -5.46 12.97 5.58
N ARG A 174 -4.69 12.01 6.08
CA ARG A 174 -4.80 10.58 5.75
C ARG A 174 -5.70 9.81 6.70
N PHE A 175 -6.41 10.51 7.57
CA PHE A 175 -7.49 9.96 8.38
C PHE A 175 -8.83 10.17 7.69
N ILE A 176 -9.54 9.08 7.43
CA ILE A 176 -10.86 9.08 6.81
C ILE A 176 -11.84 8.42 7.77
N LEU A 177 -12.87 9.15 8.16
CA LEU A 177 -13.95 8.67 9.02
C LEU A 177 -15.27 8.67 8.25
N ILE A 178 -15.83 7.50 8.00
CA ILE A 178 -17.08 7.34 7.25
C ILE A 178 -18.19 6.89 8.19
N ASN A 179 -19.31 7.58 8.15
CA ASN A 179 -20.55 7.10 8.75
C ASN A 179 -21.19 6.05 7.82
N ASN A 180 -21.35 4.83 8.34
CA ASN A 180 -22.00 3.71 7.66
C ASN A 180 -23.30 3.28 8.35
N ASP A 181 -23.88 4.17 9.14
CA ASP A 181 -25.24 3.98 9.65
C ASP A 181 -26.27 4.03 8.51
N PRO A 182 -27.39 3.30 8.60
CA PRO A 182 -28.57 3.61 7.82
C PRO A 182 -29.05 5.04 8.11
N GLU A 183 -29.64 5.71 7.12
CA GLU A 183 -30.09 7.12 7.25
C GLU A 183 -30.96 7.39 8.48
N ASP A 184 -31.66 6.38 9.00
CA ASP A 184 -32.56 6.48 10.16
C ASP A 184 -31.94 6.07 11.51
N ALA A 185 -30.67 5.58 11.53
CA ALA A 185 -30.12 4.97 12.75
C ALA A 185 -29.86 5.96 13.89
N ASN A 186 -29.64 7.23 13.59
CA ASN A 186 -29.43 8.26 14.63
C ASN A 186 -30.69 8.68 15.37
N LYS A 187 -31.87 8.28 14.89
CA LYS A 187 -33.17 8.62 15.52
C LYS A 187 -33.57 7.66 16.65
N THR A 188 -32.87 6.53 16.80
CA THR A 188 -33.34 5.42 17.65
C THR A 188 -32.35 4.96 18.73
N PHE A 189 -31.37 5.79 19.11
CA PHE A 189 -30.49 5.44 20.23
C PHE A 189 -31.24 5.60 21.56
N ASP A 190 -31.69 4.48 22.14
CA ASP A 190 -32.22 4.43 23.49
C ASP A 190 -31.17 3.87 24.46
N PRO A 191 -30.63 4.70 25.38
CA PRO A 191 -29.70 4.25 26.42
C PRO A 191 -30.27 3.16 27.32
N ALA A 192 -31.58 3.12 27.53
CA ALA A 192 -32.22 2.10 28.33
C ALA A 192 -32.21 0.73 27.64
N GLU A 193 -32.37 0.69 26.33
CA GLU A 193 -32.29 -0.55 25.54
C GLU A 193 -30.89 -1.13 25.55
N VAL A 194 -29.85 -0.30 25.41
CA VAL A 194 -28.44 -0.74 25.55
C VAL A 194 -28.18 -1.31 26.94
N LYS A 195 -28.71 -0.66 27.97
CA LYS A 195 -28.60 -1.13 29.36
C LYS A 195 -29.26 -2.49 29.55
N LYS A 196 -30.47 -2.68 28.99
CA LYS A 196 -31.20 -3.95 29.02
C LYS A 196 -30.42 -5.07 28.34
N LEU A 197 -29.92 -4.84 27.13
CA LEU A 197 -29.12 -5.82 26.38
C LEU A 197 -27.84 -6.21 27.13
N TYR A 198 -27.18 -5.27 27.81
CA TYR A 198 -26.01 -5.56 28.62
C TYR A 198 -26.31 -6.45 29.82
N PHE A 199 -27.42 -6.20 30.54
CA PHE A 199 -27.79 -6.97 31.73
C PHE A 199 -28.39 -8.33 31.39
N ASP A 200 -29.11 -8.48 30.30
CA ASP A 200 -29.70 -9.76 29.88
C ASP A 200 -28.58 -10.77 29.49
N THR A 201 -27.42 -10.28 29.04
CA THR A 201 -26.27 -11.11 28.64
C THR A 201 -25.39 -11.54 29.82
N THR A 202 -25.50 -10.94 31.00
CA THR A 202 -24.77 -11.39 32.20
C THR A 202 -25.23 -12.76 32.70
N LYS A 203 -26.30 -13.31 32.18
CA LYS A 203 -26.76 -14.68 32.47
C LYS A 203 -25.89 -15.79 31.89
N PHE A 204 -24.97 -15.47 30.99
CA PHE A 204 -24.13 -16.44 30.26
C PHE A 204 -22.76 -16.73 30.85
N THR A 205 -22.40 -16.22 32.02
CA THR A 205 -21.13 -16.61 32.65
C THR A 205 -21.33 -17.84 33.51
N SER A 206 -20.68 -18.94 33.14
CA SER A 206 -20.78 -20.28 33.72
C SER A 206 -20.21 -20.46 35.14
N LYS A 207 -19.85 -19.40 35.86
CA LYS A 207 -19.43 -19.44 37.25
C LYS A 207 -20.29 -18.47 38.08
N PRO A 208 -20.80 -18.91 39.24
CA PRO A 208 -21.48 -18.01 40.17
C PRO A 208 -20.48 -16.95 40.64
N LYS A 209 -20.80 -15.67 40.35
CA LYS A 209 -20.01 -14.51 40.77
C LYS A 209 -20.23 -14.20 42.22
N THR A 210 -19.19 -13.83 42.92
CA THR A 210 -19.29 -13.30 44.29
C THR A 210 -20.13 -11.98 44.28
N PRO A 211 -20.72 -11.59 45.42
CA PRO A 211 -21.43 -10.31 45.50
C PRO A 211 -20.56 -9.11 45.10
N GLU A 212 -19.26 -9.14 45.36
CA GLU A 212 -18.29 -8.11 44.96
C GLU A 212 -18.08 -8.10 43.44
N GLU A 213 -17.96 -9.28 42.81
CA GLU A 213 -17.86 -9.38 41.34
C GLU A 213 -19.13 -8.92 40.65
N GLN A 214 -20.29 -9.16 41.26
CA GLN A 214 -21.58 -8.68 40.77
C GLN A 214 -21.68 -7.15 40.88
N ALA A 215 -21.29 -6.57 42.01
CA ALA A 215 -21.25 -5.13 42.23
C ALA A 215 -20.30 -4.43 41.25
N LYS A 216 -19.09 -4.99 41.09
CA LYS A 216 -18.11 -4.49 40.09
C LYS A 216 -18.66 -4.58 38.68
N GLY A 217 -19.30 -5.69 38.29
CA GLY A 217 -19.90 -5.86 36.98
C GLY A 217 -21.01 -4.84 36.70
N LYS A 218 -21.80 -4.47 37.71
CA LYS A 218 -22.82 -3.40 37.59
C LYS A 218 -22.16 -2.03 37.40
N ALA A 219 -21.12 -1.71 38.16
CA ALA A 219 -20.40 -0.46 38.07
C ALA A 219 -19.73 -0.32 36.68
N ASP A 220 -19.07 -1.37 36.20
CA ASP A 220 -18.45 -1.41 34.87
C ASP A 220 -19.48 -1.22 33.74
N ALA A 221 -20.70 -1.79 33.92
CA ALA A 221 -21.78 -1.64 32.96
C ALA A 221 -22.32 -0.21 32.94
N GLU A 222 -22.50 0.40 34.10
CA GLU A 222 -22.96 1.78 34.22
C GLU A 222 -21.94 2.74 33.61
N GLN A 223 -20.66 2.55 33.89
CA GLN A 223 -19.59 3.35 33.30
C GLN A 223 -19.53 3.19 31.78
N LEU A 224 -19.66 1.97 31.27
CA LEU A 224 -19.70 1.72 29.83
C LEU A 224 -20.88 2.47 29.18
N ASN A 225 -22.05 2.43 29.81
CA ASN A 225 -23.24 3.13 29.29
C ASN A 225 -23.04 4.66 29.28
N GLN A 226 -22.46 5.23 30.34
CA GLN A 226 -22.15 6.67 30.39
C GLN A 226 -21.12 7.07 29.33
N ASP A 227 -20.08 6.27 29.14
CA ASP A 227 -19.07 6.48 28.10
C ASP A 227 -19.70 6.47 26.71
N ILE A 228 -20.60 5.51 26.41
CA ILE A 228 -21.30 5.41 25.13
C ILE A 228 -22.18 6.62 24.89
N ILE A 229 -22.99 7.02 25.87
CA ILE A 229 -23.85 8.21 25.77
C ILE A 229 -23.03 9.47 25.49
N SER A 230 -21.89 9.62 26.18
CA SER A 230 -21.00 10.75 25.98
C SER A 230 -20.41 10.75 24.56
N LEU A 231 -19.93 9.61 24.10
CA LEU A 231 -19.33 9.48 22.77
C LEU A 231 -20.34 9.70 21.64
N VAL A 232 -21.57 9.18 21.77
CA VAL A 232 -22.64 9.40 20.76
C VAL A 232 -22.97 10.88 20.61
N LYS A 233 -22.96 11.65 21.71
CA LYS A 233 -23.18 13.11 21.67
C LYS A 233 -22.03 13.90 21.03
N GLN A 234 -20.84 13.32 21.00
CA GLN A 234 -19.61 13.94 20.49
C GLN A 234 -19.23 13.43 19.10
N ILE A 235 -20.17 12.79 18.36
CA ILE A 235 -19.84 12.25 17.03
C ILE A 235 -19.24 13.37 16.19
N PRO A 236 -17.99 13.19 15.74
CA PRO A 236 -17.33 14.18 14.91
C PRO A 236 -17.94 14.19 13.51
N GLN A 237 -17.69 15.27 12.78
CA GLN A 237 -18.03 15.34 11.37
C GLN A 237 -17.42 14.15 10.62
N THR A 238 -18.26 13.41 9.91
CA THR A 238 -17.87 12.25 9.13
C THR A 238 -17.80 12.58 7.65
N ASP A 239 -16.96 11.85 6.94
CA ASP A 239 -16.86 11.93 5.49
C ASP A 239 -18.06 11.22 4.83
N THR A 240 -18.59 11.81 3.77
CA THR A 240 -19.46 11.08 2.84
C THR A 240 -18.64 10.10 2.03
N LEU A 241 -19.30 9.13 1.38
CA LEU A 241 -18.61 8.18 0.51
C LEU A 241 -17.83 8.89 -0.60
N ASP A 242 -18.41 9.94 -1.17
CA ASP A 242 -17.78 10.73 -2.24
C ASP A 242 -16.64 11.60 -1.71
N SER A 243 -16.79 12.20 -0.52
CA SER A 243 -15.70 12.90 0.16
C SER A 243 -14.53 11.96 0.47
N ALA A 244 -14.82 10.77 0.97
CA ALA A 244 -13.80 9.76 1.24
C ALA A 244 -13.07 9.31 -0.05
N LYS A 245 -13.80 9.08 -1.13
CA LYS A 245 -13.20 8.78 -2.45
C LYS A 245 -12.33 9.92 -2.94
N SER A 246 -12.79 11.16 -2.82
CA SER A 246 -12.02 12.35 -3.21
C SER A 246 -10.74 12.50 -2.39
N LYS A 247 -10.81 12.30 -1.08
CA LYS A 247 -9.63 12.31 -0.19
C LYS A 247 -8.64 11.21 -0.56
N ILE A 248 -9.12 10.00 -0.81
CA ILE A 248 -8.28 8.88 -1.24
C ILE A 248 -7.60 9.23 -2.58
N ALA A 249 -8.33 9.80 -3.52
CA ALA A 249 -7.78 10.26 -4.79
C ALA A 249 -6.75 11.37 -4.61
N MET A 250 -7.05 12.41 -3.80
CA MET A 250 -6.11 13.51 -3.52
C MET A 250 -4.83 13.02 -2.82
N LEU A 251 -4.96 12.08 -1.87
CA LEU A 251 -3.79 11.47 -1.21
C LEU A 251 -2.98 10.66 -2.21
N ALA A 252 -3.67 10.10 -3.18
CA ALA A 252 -3.06 9.44 -4.30
C ALA A 252 -2.31 10.43 -5.21
N GLU A 253 -2.86 11.59 -5.54
CA GLU A 253 -2.27 12.63 -6.38
C GLU A 253 -1.19 13.47 -5.65
N ALA A 254 -1.33 13.70 -4.36
CA ALA A 254 -0.38 14.46 -3.54
C ALA A 254 0.95 13.73 -3.28
N GLN A 255 1.06 12.45 -3.62
CA GLN A 255 2.33 11.75 -3.61
C GLN A 255 3.18 12.29 -4.75
N GLN A 256 4.34 12.78 -4.41
CA GLN A 256 5.33 13.30 -5.35
C GLN A 256 5.62 12.23 -6.40
N GLN A 257 4.98 12.38 -7.56
CA GLN A 257 5.16 11.48 -8.68
C GLN A 257 6.58 11.68 -9.20
N TYR A 258 7.45 10.71 -8.95
CA TYR A 258 8.77 10.74 -9.58
C TYR A 258 8.62 10.61 -11.09
N LYS A 259 9.30 11.48 -11.81
CA LYS A 259 9.48 11.38 -13.25
C LYS A 259 10.71 10.51 -13.49
N VAL A 260 10.52 9.27 -13.88
CA VAL A 260 11.64 8.35 -14.12
C VAL A 260 12.14 8.51 -15.55
N TYR A 261 13.41 8.86 -15.69
CA TYR A 261 14.13 8.88 -16.95
C TYR A 261 15.16 7.76 -16.94
N CYS A 262 15.22 6.99 -18.02
CA CYS A 262 16.16 5.89 -18.18
C CYS A 262 16.97 6.07 -19.46
N ASP A 263 18.29 6.03 -19.38
CA ASP A 263 19.11 5.96 -20.58
C ASP A 263 18.95 4.61 -21.28
N MET A 264 19.33 4.52 -22.52
CA MET A 264 19.29 3.29 -23.29
C MET A 264 20.65 2.57 -23.26
N ASP A 265 21.68 3.20 -23.84
CA ASP A 265 22.99 2.60 -24.07
C ASP A 265 23.70 2.39 -22.73
N GLY A 266 24.16 1.18 -22.43
CA GLY A 266 24.83 0.84 -21.19
C GLY A 266 23.91 0.68 -19.98
N VAL A 267 22.60 0.87 -20.14
CA VAL A 267 21.57 0.67 -19.08
C VAL A 267 20.64 -0.46 -19.44
N ILE A 268 19.91 -0.35 -20.54
CA ILE A 268 18.99 -1.41 -21.01
C ILE A 268 19.42 -2.00 -22.35
N VAL A 269 20.27 -1.30 -23.10
CA VAL A 269 20.73 -1.70 -24.44
C VAL A 269 22.23 -1.88 -24.46
N ASP A 270 22.70 -3.02 -24.94
CA ASP A 270 24.11 -3.42 -24.97
C ASP A 270 24.80 -2.88 -26.22
N PHE A 271 25.14 -1.59 -26.15
CA PHE A 271 25.87 -0.90 -27.21
C PHE A 271 27.28 -1.47 -27.44
N GLU A 272 28.01 -1.81 -26.36
CA GLU A 272 29.37 -2.32 -26.44
C GLU A 272 29.40 -3.65 -27.17
N ARG A 273 28.55 -4.57 -26.87
CA ARG A 273 28.39 -5.83 -27.57
C ARG A 273 28.03 -5.62 -29.04
N GLY A 274 27.06 -4.72 -29.31
CA GLY A 274 26.70 -4.42 -30.69
C GLY A 274 27.83 -3.87 -31.53
N TYR A 275 28.67 -3.03 -30.94
CA TYR A 275 29.89 -2.55 -31.61
C TYR A 275 30.92 -3.69 -31.85
N ASN A 276 31.10 -4.56 -30.85
CA ASN A 276 31.99 -5.72 -31.01
C ASN A 276 31.50 -6.67 -32.10
N ASP A 277 30.22 -6.97 -32.13
CA ASP A 277 29.60 -7.84 -33.13
C ASP A 277 29.73 -7.24 -34.55
N LEU A 278 29.65 -5.90 -34.67
CA LEU A 278 29.80 -5.20 -35.93
C LEU A 278 31.27 -5.18 -36.46
N THR A 279 32.23 -4.99 -35.56
CA THR A 279 33.59 -4.63 -35.95
C THR A 279 34.66 -5.67 -35.57
N GLY A 280 34.34 -6.64 -34.70
CA GLY A 280 35.27 -7.53 -34.06
C GLY A 280 36.21 -6.84 -33.05
N LYS A 281 35.98 -5.57 -32.72
CA LYS A 281 36.80 -4.76 -31.81
C LYS A 281 36.04 -4.40 -30.55
N GLN A 282 36.71 -4.28 -29.42
CA GLN A 282 36.14 -3.75 -28.20
C GLN A 282 35.75 -2.27 -28.39
N ALA A 283 34.58 -1.89 -27.88
CA ALA A 283 34.19 -0.49 -27.84
C ALA A 283 35.17 0.29 -26.94
N PRO A 284 35.65 1.47 -27.34
CA PRO A 284 36.58 2.26 -26.53
C PRO A 284 35.85 2.72 -25.25
N GLY A 285 36.52 2.50 -24.12
CA GLY A 285 36.00 3.01 -22.83
C GLY A 285 35.90 4.54 -22.82
N VAL A 286 35.09 5.08 -21.93
CA VAL A 286 34.80 6.51 -21.83
C VAL A 286 36.06 7.38 -21.69
N ASP A 287 37.10 6.85 -21.05
CA ASP A 287 38.35 7.55 -20.75
C ASP A 287 39.49 7.18 -21.73
N SER A 288 39.22 6.39 -22.79
CA SER A 288 40.24 5.96 -23.73
C SER A 288 40.44 6.94 -24.88
N THR A 289 41.70 7.18 -25.27
CA THR A 289 42.01 7.85 -26.53
C THR A 289 41.79 6.88 -27.69
N TYR A 290 40.83 7.16 -28.57
CA TYR A 290 40.54 6.35 -29.73
C TYR A 290 40.34 7.23 -30.98
N ASN A 291 40.53 6.66 -32.15
CA ASN A 291 40.19 7.34 -33.40
C ASN A 291 38.69 7.40 -33.56
N LYS A 292 38.12 8.60 -33.34
CA LYS A 292 36.67 8.84 -33.40
C LYS A 292 36.11 8.61 -34.79
N GLU A 293 36.86 8.87 -35.85
CA GLU A 293 36.43 8.68 -37.25
C GLU A 293 36.26 7.21 -37.57
N ASP A 294 37.22 6.35 -37.18
CA ASP A 294 37.12 4.92 -37.38
C ASP A 294 35.97 4.29 -36.58
N PHE A 295 35.83 4.71 -35.32
CA PHE A 295 34.82 4.22 -34.46
C PHE A 295 33.41 4.54 -34.97
N TRP A 296 33.13 5.83 -35.22
CA TRP A 296 31.83 6.26 -35.72
C TRP A 296 31.60 5.91 -37.18
N GLY A 297 32.66 5.81 -37.99
CA GLY A 297 32.58 5.44 -39.39
C GLY A 297 31.98 4.06 -39.63
N ALA A 298 32.37 3.07 -38.82
CA ALA A 298 31.76 1.73 -38.88
C ALA A 298 30.26 1.76 -38.57
N ILE A 299 29.87 2.46 -37.51
CA ILE A 299 28.44 2.59 -37.08
C ILE A 299 27.63 3.35 -38.14
N THR A 300 28.18 4.47 -38.66
CA THR A 300 27.53 5.26 -39.71
C THR A 300 27.29 4.42 -40.96
N LYS A 301 28.24 3.61 -41.38
CA LYS A 301 28.12 2.71 -42.52
C LYS A 301 27.05 1.64 -42.34
N ALA A 302 26.87 1.14 -41.10
CA ALA A 302 25.83 0.17 -40.76
C ALA A 302 24.43 0.81 -40.69
N GLY A 303 24.35 2.13 -40.51
CA GLY A 303 23.12 2.90 -40.56
C GLY A 303 22.14 2.65 -39.38
N SER A 304 20.85 2.82 -39.62
CA SER A 304 19.82 2.65 -38.56
C SER A 304 19.73 1.21 -38.08
N LYS A 305 20.07 0.24 -38.95
CA LYS A 305 20.00 -1.17 -38.62
C LYS A 305 20.91 -1.55 -37.43
N PHE A 306 22.08 -0.93 -37.32
CA PHE A 306 22.96 -1.12 -36.16
C PHE A 306 22.21 -0.87 -34.85
N TRP A 307 21.53 0.27 -34.74
CA TRP A 307 20.80 0.70 -33.55
C TRP A 307 19.53 -0.10 -33.31
N ALA A 308 18.84 -0.52 -34.37
CA ALA A 308 17.61 -1.29 -34.31
C ALA A 308 17.81 -2.75 -33.85
N ASP A 309 18.98 -3.31 -34.14
CA ASP A 309 19.30 -4.71 -33.87
C ASP A 309 20.16 -4.91 -32.60
N LEU A 310 20.43 -3.85 -31.83
CA LEU A 310 21.15 -3.98 -30.55
C LEU A 310 20.43 -4.92 -29.60
N ASN A 311 21.22 -5.68 -28.85
CA ASN A 311 20.69 -6.59 -27.83
C ASN A 311 20.35 -5.84 -26.53
N TRP A 312 19.51 -6.43 -25.70
CA TRP A 312 19.38 -6.03 -24.32
C TRP A 312 20.70 -6.21 -23.58
N MET A 313 20.97 -5.34 -22.58
CA MET A 313 21.93 -5.69 -21.52
C MET A 313 21.53 -7.00 -20.87
N SER A 314 22.47 -7.74 -20.35
CA SER A 314 22.22 -9.07 -19.76
C SER A 314 21.15 -9.07 -18.65
N ASP A 315 21.04 -7.96 -17.93
CA ASP A 315 20.05 -7.71 -16.86
C ASP A 315 19.10 -6.54 -17.19
N GLY A 316 19.23 -5.95 -18.38
CA GLY A 316 18.47 -4.75 -18.79
C GLY A 316 16.97 -5.00 -18.88
N GLN A 317 16.53 -6.19 -19.29
CA GLN A 317 15.11 -6.53 -19.33
C GLN A 317 14.53 -6.63 -17.92
N GLN A 318 15.29 -7.15 -16.94
CA GLN A 318 14.87 -7.20 -15.54
C GLN A 318 14.71 -5.77 -14.97
N LEU A 319 15.63 -4.86 -15.30
CA LEU A 319 15.50 -3.46 -14.89
C LEU A 319 14.25 -2.84 -15.50
N TRP A 320 14.05 -3.04 -16.81
CA TRP A 320 12.88 -2.51 -17.50
C TRP A 320 11.58 -3.03 -16.89
N ASP A 321 11.49 -4.33 -16.63
CA ASP A 321 10.31 -4.94 -16.00
C ASP A 321 10.00 -4.37 -14.61
N TYR A 322 11.04 -3.94 -13.88
CA TYR A 322 10.88 -3.25 -12.61
C TYR A 322 10.38 -1.81 -12.78
N ILE A 323 10.99 -1.03 -13.68
CA ILE A 323 10.69 0.40 -13.78
C ILE A 323 9.46 0.73 -14.65
N LYS A 324 9.01 -0.17 -15.55
CA LYS A 324 7.88 0.08 -16.46
C LYS A 324 6.59 0.49 -15.76
N GLN A 325 6.37 0.03 -14.53
CA GLN A 325 5.21 0.40 -13.71
C GLN A 325 5.20 1.88 -13.30
N TYR A 326 6.36 2.55 -13.38
CA TYR A 326 6.52 3.98 -13.06
C TYR A 326 6.46 4.87 -14.31
N ASN A 327 5.97 4.36 -15.43
CA ASN A 327 5.84 5.07 -16.71
C ASN A 327 7.10 5.82 -17.12
N PRO A 328 8.27 5.16 -17.17
CA PRO A 328 9.53 5.82 -17.44
C PRO A 328 9.56 6.39 -18.87
N LYS A 329 10.25 7.51 -19.02
CA LYS A 329 10.63 8.05 -20.31
C LYS A 329 12.08 7.66 -20.61
N LEU A 330 12.33 7.18 -21.80
CA LEU A 330 13.71 7.03 -22.25
C LEU A 330 14.33 8.40 -22.49
N LEU A 331 15.54 8.61 -21.98
CA LEU A 331 16.30 9.85 -22.18
C LEU A 331 17.70 9.49 -22.69
N THR A 332 17.84 9.44 -24.01
CA THR A 332 19.04 8.91 -24.65
C THR A 332 19.68 9.94 -25.58
N ALA A 333 21.02 9.88 -25.67
CA ALA A 333 21.76 10.73 -26.58
C ALA A 333 21.80 10.12 -27.98
N PRO A 334 21.41 10.87 -29.01
CA PRO A 334 21.60 10.44 -30.39
C PRO A 334 23.10 10.63 -30.80
N SER A 335 23.58 9.81 -31.72
CA SER A 335 24.81 10.12 -32.42
C SER A 335 24.61 11.36 -33.31
N ARG A 336 25.71 11.82 -33.94
CA ARG A 336 25.64 12.94 -34.90
C ARG A 336 24.77 12.60 -36.12
N GLU A 337 24.67 11.32 -36.46
CA GLU A 337 23.92 10.83 -37.60
C GLU A 337 22.47 10.55 -37.24
N HIS A 338 21.54 11.01 -38.06
CA HIS A 338 20.09 10.81 -37.88
C HIS A 338 19.71 9.33 -37.83
N SER A 339 20.49 8.46 -38.42
CA SER A 339 20.29 7.00 -38.39
C SER A 339 20.16 6.43 -36.99
N SER A 340 20.84 7.02 -35.99
CA SER A 340 20.71 6.60 -34.60
C SER A 340 19.31 6.87 -34.01
N VAL A 341 18.72 8.00 -34.36
CA VAL A 341 17.34 8.32 -33.93
C VAL A 341 16.33 7.35 -34.53
N VAL A 342 16.49 7.04 -35.83
CA VAL A 342 15.61 6.10 -36.54
C VAL A 342 15.74 4.71 -35.91
N GLY A 343 16.97 4.18 -35.81
CA GLY A 343 17.17 2.81 -35.31
C GLY A 343 16.80 2.65 -33.84
N LYS A 344 17.07 3.62 -32.98
CA LYS A 344 16.62 3.59 -31.59
C LYS A 344 15.09 3.59 -31.48
N LYS A 345 14.37 4.34 -32.31
CA LYS A 345 12.91 4.28 -32.38
C LYS A 345 12.42 2.90 -32.83
N GLU A 346 13.06 2.31 -33.83
CA GLU A 346 12.74 0.95 -34.28
C GLU A 346 12.97 -0.07 -33.18
N TRP A 347 14.08 0.03 -32.45
CA TRP A 347 14.37 -0.82 -31.30
C TRP A 347 13.29 -0.70 -30.22
N ILE A 348 12.89 0.55 -29.86
CA ILE A 348 11.84 0.82 -28.86
C ILE A 348 10.52 0.20 -29.31
N ASN A 349 10.11 0.42 -30.56
CA ASN A 349 8.85 -0.13 -31.06
C ASN A 349 8.81 -1.66 -31.06
N LYS A 350 9.96 -2.31 -31.27
CA LYS A 350 10.11 -3.77 -31.28
C LYS A 350 10.08 -4.35 -29.87
N ASN A 351 10.78 -3.73 -28.90
CA ASN A 351 11.05 -4.32 -27.60
C ASN A 351 10.16 -3.76 -26.48
N ILE A 352 9.82 -2.47 -26.50
CA ILE A 352 9.07 -1.75 -25.47
C ILE A 352 8.08 -0.74 -26.09
N PRO A 353 7.11 -1.24 -26.87
CA PRO A 353 6.22 -0.39 -27.65
C PRO A 353 5.46 0.62 -26.78
N LYS A 354 5.16 1.79 -27.36
CA LYS A 354 4.48 2.92 -26.69
C LYS A 354 5.29 3.65 -25.62
N THR A 355 6.54 3.26 -25.35
CA THR A 355 7.39 3.98 -24.40
C THR A 355 7.80 5.34 -24.94
N PRO A 356 7.56 6.44 -24.22
CA PRO A 356 8.01 7.77 -24.63
C PRO A 356 9.53 7.86 -24.65
N VAL A 357 10.08 8.49 -25.71
CA VAL A 357 11.54 8.71 -25.82
C VAL A 357 11.85 10.17 -26.06
N ILE A 358 12.84 10.68 -25.35
CA ILE A 358 13.37 12.03 -25.50
C ILE A 358 14.83 11.90 -25.95
N PHE A 359 15.13 12.48 -27.09
CA PHE A 359 16.50 12.56 -27.61
C PHE A 359 17.14 13.87 -27.15
N ARG A 360 18.20 13.79 -26.36
CA ARG A 360 19.01 14.92 -25.89
C ARG A 360 20.48 14.55 -25.90
N GLN A 361 21.34 15.49 -26.25
CA GLN A 361 22.78 15.29 -26.09
C GLN A 361 23.11 15.08 -24.60
N ALA A 362 24.15 14.32 -24.29
CA ALA A 362 24.52 13.98 -22.91
C ALA A 362 24.59 15.22 -22.02
N LYS A 363 25.23 16.30 -22.47
CA LYS A 363 25.35 17.57 -21.73
C LYS A 363 24.03 18.31 -21.47
N ASP A 364 23.01 18.03 -22.28
CA ASP A 364 21.70 18.73 -22.24
C ASP A 364 20.63 17.88 -21.53
N LYS A 365 20.96 16.66 -21.08
CA LYS A 365 20.02 15.83 -20.27
C LYS A 365 19.58 16.56 -19.00
N LYS A 366 20.50 17.25 -18.35
CA LYS A 366 20.29 18.01 -17.10
C LYS A 366 19.19 19.07 -17.19
N ASP A 367 18.82 19.54 -18.39
CA ASP A 367 17.77 20.53 -18.58
C ASP A 367 16.36 20.00 -18.22
N LEU A 368 16.25 18.68 -18.05
CA LEU A 368 15.02 18.01 -17.60
C LEU A 368 15.07 17.64 -16.11
N ALA A 369 16.13 18.01 -15.39
CA ALA A 369 16.26 17.76 -13.97
C ALA A 369 15.27 18.62 -13.18
N GLU A 370 14.52 17.99 -12.28
CA GLU A 370 13.60 18.61 -11.35
C GLU A 370 13.71 17.84 -10.02
N PRO A 371 13.29 18.42 -8.87
CA PRO A 371 13.43 17.76 -7.57
C PRO A 371 12.81 16.35 -7.46
N ASN A 372 11.82 16.05 -8.31
CA ASN A 372 11.17 14.75 -8.41
C ASN A 372 11.56 13.94 -9.66
N ALA A 373 12.55 14.41 -10.43
CA ALA A 373 13.02 13.73 -11.62
C ALA A 373 14.20 12.81 -11.29
N ILE A 374 14.07 11.52 -11.57
CA ILE A 374 15.11 10.50 -11.41
C ILE A 374 15.72 10.23 -12.78
N LEU A 375 17.04 10.29 -12.89
CA LEU A 375 17.79 9.81 -14.06
C LEU A 375 18.53 8.52 -13.69
N ILE A 376 18.30 7.46 -14.44
CA ILE A 376 19.07 6.21 -14.43
C ILE A 376 20.00 6.25 -15.65
N ASP A 377 21.30 6.32 -15.43
CA ASP A 377 22.30 6.47 -16.49
C ASP A 377 23.62 5.81 -16.03
N ASP A 378 24.36 5.16 -16.91
CA ASP A 378 25.63 4.49 -16.59
C ASP A 378 26.78 5.50 -16.43
N ARG A 379 26.66 6.68 -17.06
CA ARG A 379 27.74 7.69 -17.09
C ARG A 379 27.72 8.58 -15.88
N LYS A 380 28.85 8.55 -15.14
CA LYS A 380 29.06 9.38 -13.95
C LYS A 380 28.81 10.87 -14.21
N ASP A 381 29.28 11.38 -15.34
CA ASP A 381 29.17 12.80 -15.67
C ASP A 381 27.72 13.25 -15.89
N ASN A 382 26.89 12.41 -16.55
CA ASN A 382 25.47 12.67 -16.74
C ASN A 382 24.74 12.72 -15.39
N ILE A 383 25.04 11.77 -14.52
CA ILE A 383 24.45 11.70 -13.19
C ILE A 383 24.85 12.90 -12.34
N GLN A 384 26.12 13.29 -12.35
CA GLN A 384 26.57 14.45 -11.58
C GLN A 384 25.91 15.75 -12.07
N GLN A 385 25.88 15.99 -13.39
CA GLN A 385 25.22 17.16 -13.97
C GLN A 385 23.71 17.19 -13.66
N TRP A 386 23.07 16.02 -13.60
CA TRP A 386 21.65 15.92 -13.24
C TRP A 386 21.41 16.28 -11.78
N ILE A 387 22.25 15.79 -10.86
CA ILE A 387 22.20 16.12 -9.43
C ILE A 387 22.48 17.62 -9.21
N ASP A 388 23.49 18.17 -9.86
CA ASP A 388 23.84 19.59 -9.76
C ASP A 388 22.72 20.52 -10.26
N ALA A 389 21.89 20.01 -11.17
CA ALA A 389 20.69 20.70 -11.67
C ALA A 389 19.43 20.46 -10.80
N GLY A 390 19.57 19.79 -9.64
CA GLY A 390 18.50 19.59 -8.66
C GLY A 390 17.67 18.33 -8.82
N GLY A 391 18.03 17.42 -9.73
CA GLY A 391 17.37 16.12 -9.91
C GLY A 391 18.00 15.01 -9.05
N ILE A 392 17.37 13.84 -9.08
CA ILE A 392 17.85 12.64 -8.40
C ILE A 392 18.60 11.76 -9.40
N GLY A 393 19.90 11.57 -9.22
CA GLY A 393 20.73 10.75 -10.10
C GLY A 393 20.97 9.37 -9.53
N ILE A 394 20.72 8.32 -10.33
CA ILE A 394 21.03 6.93 -10.01
C ILE A 394 22.04 6.44 -11.05
N ARG A 395 23.31 6.29 -10.64
CA ARG A 395 24.31 5.70 -11.51
C ARG A 395 24.05 4.22 -11.67
N HIS A 396 23.72 3.80 -12.87
CA HIS A 396 23.57 2.39 -13.20
C HIS A 396 24.93 1.68 -13.24
N THR A 397 25.08 0.63 -12.45
CA THR A 397 26.24 -0.28 -12.46
C THR A 397 25.80 -1.74 -12.54
N SER A 398 24.59 -2.02 -12.12
CA SER A 398 23.86 -3.29 -12.28
C SER A 398 22.39 -3.04 -11.98
N THR A 399 21.52 -3.89 -12.48
CA THR A 399 20.09 -3.86 -12.20
C THR A 399 19.79 -3.96 -10.70
N GLU A 400 20.46 -4.87 -9.98
CA GLU A 400 20.27 -5.03 -8.54
C GLU A 400 20.59 -3.74 -7.75
N SER A 401 21.73 -3.10 -8.08
CA SER A 401 22.13 -1.85 -7.44
C SER A 401 21.14 -0.72 -7.73
N THR A 402 20.66 -0.62 -8.96
CA THR A 402 19.70 0.40 -9.38
C THR A 402 18.35 0.21 -8.68
N ILE A 403 17.83 -1.02 -8.65
CA ILE A 403 16.58 -1.35 -7.95
C ILE A 403 16.69 -1.03 -6.45
N LYS A 404 17.79 -1.38 -5.78
CA LYS A 404 18.02 -1.02 -4.37
C LYS A 404 17.99 0.50 -4.12
N GLN A 405 18.50 1.30 -5.06
CA GLN A 405 18.47 2.76 -4.95
C GLN A 405 17.05 3.31 -5.20
N LEU A 406 16.31 2.76 -6.17
CA LEU A 406 14.91 3.10 -6.41
C LEU A 406 14.04 2.76 -5.20
N GLN A 407 14.25 1.58 -4.58
CA GLN A 407 13.57 1.16 -3.37
C GLN A 407 13.77 2.11 -2.18
N LYS A 408 14.97 2.70 -2.03
CA LYS A 408 15.23 3.72 -1.00
C LYS A 408 14.44 5.01 -1.22
N LEU A 409 14.06 5.29 -2.46
CA LEU A 409 13.20 6.43 -2.83
C LEU A 409 11.71 6.08 -2.71
N GLY A 410 11.39 4.79 -2.41
CA GLY A 410 10.03 4.30 -2.30
C GLY A 410 9.41 3.88 -3.66
N LEU A 411 10.25 3.62 -4.65
CA LEU A 411 9.88 3.09 -5.96
C LEU A 411 10.11 1.59 -6.02
#